data_c8939eca080d965c94e99c84f1a32e82
#
_entry.id   c8939eca080d965c94e99c84f1a32e82
#
_cell.length_a   1.000
_cell.length_b   1.000
_cell.length_c   1.000
_cell.angle_alpha   90.00
_cell.angle_beta   90.00
_cell.angle_gamma   90.00
#
_symmetry.space_group_name_H-M   'P 1'
#
loop_
_entity.id
_entity.type
_entity.pdbx_description
1 polymer ?
#
loop_
_entity_poly.entity_id
_entity_poly.type
_entity_poly.pdbx_seq_one_letter_code
_entity_poly.pdbx_strand_id
1 'polypeptide(L)'
;TMPTVNRQWVLRRRPQGLIQPGDLELIDTPIPELKDGEVLVRTVYLSLDPTNRTWMNDVEGSLPPVGLGEVMRGLTLGVVEASKSGRYAVGDAVTPFSGGWADYAVAHESAVRPVHRFPGLPLTAHLSVVGMTGMTAYFGVTDVLKPQAGETLVISAAAGAVGSIAGQVAKQ
;
A
#
# COMPACT_ATOMS: atom_id res chain seq x y z
N THR A 1 -4.23 23.78 12.53
CA THR A 1 -2.88 23.62 13.09
C THR A 1 -2.29 22.38 12.44
N MET A 2 -1.07 22.50 11.91
CA MET A 2 -0.35 21.35 11.33
C MET A 2 -0.10 20.31 12.43
N PRO A 3 -0.23 19.01 12.10
CA PRO A 3 0.16 17.94 13.02
C PRO A 3 1.66 18.00 13.29
N THR A 4 2.07 17.72 14.50
CA THR A 4 3.49 17.77 14.92
C THR A 4 4.07 16.38 15.20
N VAL A 5 3.20 15.39 15.40
CA VAL A 5 3.58 14.03 15.79
C VAL A 5 3.08 13.06 14.73
N ASN A 6 3.94 12.12 14.34
CA ASN A 6 3.66 11.01 13.46
C ASN A 6 3.84 9.70 14.23
N ARG A 7 2.78 8.94 14.40
CA ARG A 7 2.86 7.60 14.97
C ARG A 7 3.26 6.63 13.87
N GLN A 8 4.25 5.80 14.17
CA GLN A 8 4.84 4.89 13.19
C GLN A 8 5.08 3.52 13.80
N TRP A 9 4.70 2.46 13.07
CA TRP A 9 5.13 1.11 13.40
C TRP A 9 6.48 0.84 12.79
N VAL A 10 7.48 0.54 13.62
CA VAL A 10 8.84 0.20 13.19
C VAL A 10 9.14 -1.26 13.45
N LEU A 11 9.95 -1.86 12.57
CA LEU A 11 10.42 -3.23 12.73
C LEU A 11 11.57 -3.25 13.74
N ARG A 12 11.38 -3.90 14.90
CA ARG A 12 12.41 -4.00 15.94
C ARG A 12 13.16 -5.31 15.90
N ARG A 13 12.49 -6.36 15.51
CA ARG A 13 13.06 -7.70 15.43
C ARG A 13 12.46 -8.45 14.25
N ARG A 14 13.25 -9.29 13.59
CA ARG A 14 12.74 -10.15 12.51
C ARG A 14 11.94 -11.31 13.08
N PRO A 15 10.65 -11.44 12.75
CA PRO A 15 9.81 -12.52 13.27
C PRO A 15 10.31 -13.89 12.85
N GLN A 16 10.33 -14.84 13.78
CA GLN A 16 10.55 -16.26 13.52
C GLN A 16 9.19 -16.97 13.52
N GLY A 17 8.64 -17.26 12.34
CA GLY A 17 7.27 -17.76 12.19
C GLY A 17 6.23 -16.63 12.23
N LEU A 18 5.24 -16.72 13.11
CA LEU A 18 4.23 -15.66 13.31
C LEU A 18 4.84 -14.44 14.00
N ILE A 19 4.29 -13.26 13.67
CA ILE A 19 4.66 -12.00 14.33
C ILE A 19 4.30 -12.10 15.82
N GLN A 20 5.25 -11.73 16.69
CA GLN A 20 5.12 -11.76 18.13
C GLN A 20 5.20 -10.33 18.72
N PRO A 21 4.69 -10.11 19.93
CA PRO A 21 4.91 -8.87 20.66
C PRO A 21 6.41 -8.52 20.72
N GLY A 22 6.75 -7.28 20.39
CA GLY A 22 8.14 -6.79 20.33
C GLY A 22 8.85 -6.97 18.99
N ASP A 23 8.26 -7.64 17.99
CA ASP A 23 8.77 -7.64 16.61
C ASP A 23 8.52 -6.29 15.95
N LEU A 24 7.38 -5.67 16.26
CA LEU A 24 7.01 -4.33 15.85
C LEU A 24 6.81 -3.44 17.09
N GLU A 25 7.14 -2.18 16.96
CA GLU A 25 6.94 -1.17 18.00
C GLU A 25 6.27 0.08 17.41
N LEU A 26 5.26 0.59 18.12
CA LEU A 26 4.65 1.87 17.80
C LEU A 26 5.45 2.99 18.47
N ILE A 27 5.96 3.92 17.68
CA ILE A 27 6.74 5.05 18.15
C ILE A 27 6.14 6.37 17.67
N ASP A 28 6.40 7.42 18.43
CA ASP A 28 6.09 8.79 18.06
C ASP A 28 7.34 9.47 17.51
N THR A 29 7.21 10.11 16.35
CA THR A 29 8.29 10.90 15.74
C THR A 29 7.80 12.28 15.36
N PRO A 30 8.66 13.31 15.34
CA PRO A 30 8.28 14.61 14.82
C PRO A 30 8.05 14.49 13.29
N ILE A 31 7.09 15.26 12.79
CA ILE A 31 6.90 15.43 11.34
C ILE A 31 7.94 16.46 10.88
N PRO A 32 8.81 16.12 9.90
CA PRO A 32 9.82 17.06 9.41
C PRO A 32 9.16 18.19 8.62
N GLU A 33 9.84 19.35 8.56
CA GLU A 33 9.42 20.44 7.68
C GLU A 33 9.49 20.00 6.21
N LEU A 34 8.47 20.37 5.45
CA LEU A 34 8.45 20.09 4.01
C LEU A 34 9.49 20.93 3.28
N LYS A 35 10.19 20.30 2.34
CA LYS A 35 11.04 20.96 1.34
C LYS A 35 10.22 21.25 0.09
N ASP A 36 10.79 22.04 -0.82
CA ASP A 36 10.18 22.32 -2.12
C ASP A 36 9.95 21.03 -2.91
N GLY A 37 8.77 20.91 -3.51
CA GLY A 37 8.32 19.69 -4.19
C GLY A 37 7.78 18.58 -3.28
N GLU A 38 7.75 18.77 -1.96
CA GLU A 38 7.25 17.75 -1.02
C GLU A 38 5.82 18.01 -0.60
N VAL A 39 5.15 16.91 -0.25
CA VAL A 39 3.81 16.89 0.35
C VAL A 39 3.81 16.10 1.64
N LEU A 40 3.00 16.52 2.60
CA LEU A 40 2.63 15.74 3.77
C LEU A 40 1.32 15.02 3.44
N VAL A 41 1.35 13.71 3.46
CA VAL A 41 0.18 12.86 3.22
C VAL A 41 -0.29 12.25 4.52
N ARG A 42 -1.53 12.53 4.91
CA ARG A 42 -2.18 11.83 6.02
C ARG A 42 -2.73 10.50 5.51
N THR A 43 -2.29 9.40 6.11
CA THR A 43 -2.76 8.05 5.79
C THR A 43 -4.22 7.90 6.20
N VAL A 44 -5.06 7.45 5.27
CA VAL A 44 -6.49 7.17 5.49
C VAL A 44 -6.75 5.67 5.46
N TYR A 45 -6.07 4.97 4.57
CA TYR A 45 -6.17 3.52 4.42
C TYR A 45 -4.79 2.90 4.28
N LEU A 46 -4.63 1.75 4.90
CA LEU A 46 -3.44 0.90 4.82
C LEU A 46 -3.87 -0.48 4.34
N SER A 47 -3.19 -0.99 3.32
CA SER A 47 -3.37 -2.37 2.86
C SER A 47 -2.51 -3.31 3.69
N LEU A 48 -3.12 -4.38 4.18
CA LEU A 48 -2.43 -5.47 4.88
C LEU A 48 -2.30 -6.65 3.91
N ASP A 49 -1.09 -6.90 3.47
CA ASP A 49 -0.77 -7.89 2.45
C ASP A 49 0.20 -8.95 2.98
N PRO A 50 0.15 -10.20 2.48
CA PRO A 50 1.14 -11.23 2.84
C PRO A 50 2.60 -10.80 2.61
N THR A 51 2.84 -9.91 1.64
CA THR A 51 4.15 -9.34 1.36
C THR A 51 4.70 -8.51 2.52
N ASN A 52 3.85 -7.93 3.37
CA ASN A 52 4.32 -7.24 4.58
C ASN A 52 5.15 -8.19 5.45
N ARG A 53 4.72 -9.44 5.61
CA ARG A 53 5.46 -10.45 6.38
C ARG A 53 6.77 -10.85 5.70
N THR A 54 6.80 -10.98 4.36
CA THR A 54 8.02 -11.28 3.61
C THR A 54 9.07 -10.17 3.73
N TRP A 55 8.66 -8.91 3.71
CA TRP A 55 9.57 -7.77 3.85
C TRP A 55 10.20 -7.64 5.24
N MET A 56 9.68 -8.34 6.25
CA MET A 56 10.28 -8.42 7.59
C MET A 56 11.45 -9.42 7.64
N ASN A 57 11.58 -10.33 6.67
CA ASN A 57 12.70 -11.27 6.58
C ASN A 57 13.95 -10.57 6.03
N ASP A 58 15.12 -11.10 6.37
CA ASP A 58 16.40 -10.65 5.83
C ASP A 58 16.76 -11.43 4.56
N VAL A 59 15.89 -11.29 3.56
CA VAL A 59 16.03 -12.00 2.28
C VAL A 59 15.79 -10.99 1.16
N GLU A 60 16.72 -10.92 0.24
CA GLU A 60 16.54 -10.11 -0.96
C GLU A 60 15.38 -10.66 -1.81
N GLY A 61 14.58 -9.76 -2.34
CA GLY A 61 13.44 -10.04 -3.21
C GLY A 61 13.29 -8.96 -4.27
N SER A 62 12.08 -8.76 -4.76
CA SER A 62 11.75 -7.65 -5.68
C SER A 62 11.98 -6.26 -5.08
N LEU A 63 11.93 -6.17 -3.75
CA LEU A 63 12.28 -4.98 -2.97
C LEU A 63 13.23 -5.40 -1.85
N PRO A 64 14.16 -4.53 -1.42
CA PRO A 64 15.01 -4.82 -0.28
C PRO A 64 14.18 -5.05 0.99
N PRO A 65 14.66 -5.87 1.94
CA PRO A 65 13.97 -6.06 3.22
C PRO A 65 13.84 -4.74 3.98
N VAL A 66 12.84 -4.66 4.85
CA VAL A 66 12.72 -3.53 5.79
C VAL A 66 13.84 -3.63 6.81
N GLY A 67 14.56 -2.55 7.02
CA GLY A 67 15.63 -2.45 8.02
C GLY A 67 15.09 -2.47 9.46
N LEU A 68 15.91 -2.94 10.39
CA LEU A 68 15.56 -2.83 11.81
C LEU A 68 15.57 -1.35 12.23
N GLY A 69 14.51 -0.91 12.90
CA GLY A 69 14.27 0.49 13.26
C GLY A 69 13.59 1.30 12.17
N GLU A 70 13.43 0.76 10.97
CA GLU A 70 12.69 1.44 9.89
C GLU A 70 11.17 1.24 10.03
N VAL A 71 10.42 2.20 9.46
CA VAL A 71 8.96 2.13 9.39
C VAL A 71 8.56 0.92 8.55
N MET A 72 7.62 0.12 9.07
CA MET A 72 7.11 -1.04 8.35
C MET A 72 6.48 -0.61 7.02
N ARG A 73 6.96 -1.18 5.93
CA ARG A 73 6.47 -0.90 4.57
C ARG A 73 5.04 -1.40 4.39
N GLY A 74 4.22 -0.62 3.69
CA GLY A 74 2.86 -0.99 3.31
C GLY A 74 2.33 -0.07 2.20
N LEU A 75 1.38 -0.57 1.43
CA LEU A 75 0.65 0.24 0.46
C LEU A 75 -0.36 1.12 1.22
N THR A 76 -0.29 2.41 1.01
CA THR A 76 -1.18 3.37 1.67
C THR A 76 -1.91 4.23 0.65
N LEU A 77 -3.10 4.67 1.04
CA LEU A 77 -3.85 5.71 0.39
C LEU A 77 -4.11 6.81 1.42
N GLY A 78 -3.84 8.03 1.06
CA GLY A 78 -3.98 9.16 1.95
C GLY A 78 -4.50 10.40 1.27
N VAL A 79 -4.56 11.47 2.06
CA VAL A 79 -4.97 12.81 1.62
C VAL A 79 -3.83 13.77 1.91
N VAL A 80 -3.53 14.64 0.98
CA VAL A 80 -2.52 15.69 1.14
C VAL A 80 -3.00 16.65 2.23
N GLU A 81 -2.25 16.72 3.33
CA GLU A 81 -2.53 17.58 4.50
C GLU A 81 -1.81 18.92 4.38
N ALA A 82 -0.61 18.91 3.78
CA ALA A 82 0.17 20.09 3.46
C ALA A 82 0.98 19.87 2.19
N SER A 83 1.28 20.95 1.45
CA SER A 83 1.97 20.87 0.17
C SER A 83 2.92 22.02 -0.03
N LYS A 84 4.14 21.71 -0.47
CA LYS A 84 5.09 22.58 -1.17
C LYS A 84 5.33 22.08 -2.60
N SER A 85 4.41 21.31 -3.16
CA SER A 85 4.42 20.76 -4.51
C SER A 85 3.68 21.68 -5.48
N GLY A 86 4.16 21.74 -6.70
CA GLY A 86 3.44 22.37 -7.81
C GLY A 86 2.37 21.45 -8.45
N ARG A 87 2.33 20.18 -8.08
CA ARG A 87 1.46 19.15 -8.70
C ARG A 87 0.28 18.72 -7.83
N TYR A 88 0.39 18.83 -6.52
CA TYR A 88 -0.61 18.34 -5.56
C TYR A 88 -1.03 19.44 -4.62
N ALA A 89 -2.32 19.60 -4.44
CA ALA A 89 -2.94 20.52 -3.50
C ALA A 89 -3.40 19.81 -2.22
N VAL A 90 -3.58 20.57 -1.15
CA VAL A 90 -4.23 20.08 0.07
C VAL A 90 -5.63 19.56 -0.26
N GLY A 91 -5.94 18.36 0.22
CA GLY A 91 -7.20 17.67 -0.05
C GLY A 91 -7.13 16.64 -1.17
N ASP A 92 -6.07 16.63 -1.98
CA ASP A 92 -5.90 15.62 -3.02
C ASP A 92 -5.75 14.22 -2.42
N ALA A 93 -6.46 13.25 -3.00
CA ALA A 93 -6.29 11.85 -2.66
C ALA A 93 -5.10 11.26 -3.44
N VAL A 94 -4.18 10.62 -2.73
CA VAL A 94 -2.90 10.16 -3.30
C VAL A 94 -2.44 8.85 -2.68
N THR A 95 -1.54 8.16 -3.40
CA THR A 95 -0.77 7.01 -2.88
C THR A 95 0.72 7.36 -2.89
N PRO A 96 1.35 7.59 -1.73
CA PRO A 96 2.79 7.79 -1.66
C PRO A 96 3.54 6.45 -1.71
N PHE A 97 4.65 6.37 -2.46
CA PHE A 97 5.53 5.20 -2.46
C PHE A 97 6.28 5.04 -1.13
N SER A 98 6.56 6.15 -0.46
CA SER A 98 7.18 6.18 0.88
C SER A 98 6.19 5.98 2.01
N GLY A 99 4.93 5.71 1.69
CA GLY A 99 3.94 5.33 2.67
C GLY A 99 4.35 4.06 3.41
N GLY A 100 3.75 3.83 4.53
CA GLY A 100 4.05 2.69 5.39
C GLY A 100 3.06 2.68 6.55
N TRP A 101 3.37 1.92 7.56
CA TRP A 101 2.54 1.84 8.75
C TRP A 101 2.77 3.07 9.64
N ALA A 102 2.27 4.22 9.16
CA ALA A 102 2.43 5.52 9.80
C ALA A 102 1.19 6.38 9.57
N ASP A 103 0.92 7.31 10.50
CA ASP A 103 -0.20 8.26 10.37
C ASP A 103 0.06 9.25 9.23
N TYR A 104 1.34 9.61 9.02
CA TYR A 104 1.75 10.56 7.98
C TYR A 104 2.96 10.07 7.20
N ALA A 105 3.04 10.47 5.93
CA ALA A 105 4.20 10.29 5.08
C ALA A 105 4.61 11.62 4.45
N VAL A 106 5.89 11.97 4.52
CA VAL A 106 6.47 13.05 3.72
C VAL A 106 7.04 12.43 2.45
N ALA A 107 6.63 12.94 1.31
CA ALA A 107 7.06 12.42 0.02
C ALA A 107 7.28 13.56 -0.99
N HIS A 108 8.33 13.41 -1.81
CA HIS A 108 8.51 14.27 -2.99
C HIS A 108 7.42 13.95 -4.03
N GLU A 109 6.94 14.94 -4.75
CA GLU A 109 5.84 14.83 -5.71
C GLU A 109 6.07 13.76 -6.80
N SER A 110 7.32 13.46 -7.15
CA SER A 110 7.67 12.39 -8.09
C SER A 110 7.43 10.98 -7.53
N ALA A 111 7.39 10.84 -6.20
CA ALA A 111 7.13 9.59 -5.48
C ALA A 111 5.67 9.46 -5.01
N VAL A 112 4.79 10.28 -5.55
CA VAL A 112 3.36 10.30 -5.23
C VAL A 112 2.56 10.07 -6.49
N ARG A 113 1.51 9.25 -6.41
CA ARG A 113 0.56 9.04 -7.50
C ARG A 113 -0.82 9.58 -7.13
N PRO A 114 -1.50 10.26 -8.07
CA PRO A 114 -2.86 10.70 -7.85
C PRO A 114 -3.82 9.51 -7.79
N VAL A 115 -4.85 9.63 -6.95
CA VAL A 115 -5.96 8.68 -6.89
C VAL A 115 -7.15 9.29 -7.61
N HIS A 116 -7.53 8.68 -8.74
CA HIS A 116 -8.69 9.12 -9.49
C HIS A 116 -9.99 8.67 -8.80
N ARG A 117 -10.93 9.59 -8.66
CA ARG A 117 -12.26 9.26 -8.14
C ARG A 117 -13.13 8.74 -9.28
N PHE A 118 -13.56 7.49 -9.17
CA PHE A 118 -14.51 6.90 -10.10
C PHE A 118 -15.92 6.98 -9.50
N PRO A 119 -16.95 7.43 -10.26
CA PRO A 119 -18.32 7.44 -9.77
C PRO A 119 -18.76 6.04 -9.32
N GLY A 120 -19.34 5.95 -8.13
CA GLY A 120 -19.82 4.68 -7.57
C GLY A 120 -18.77 3.76 -6.96
N LEU A 121 -17.47 4.09 -7.05
CA LEU A 121 -16.40 3.31 -6.41
C LEU A 121 -15.82 4.02 -5.19
N PRO A 122 -15.65 3.33 -4.06
CA PRO A 122 -14.97 3.89 -2.91
C PRO A 122 -13.46 4.04 -3.20
N LEU A 123 -12.78 4.95 -2.49
CA LEU A 123 -11.33 5.14 -2.65
C LEU A 123 -10.53 3.86 -2.37
N THR A 124 -11.01 2.99 -1.49
CA THR A 124 -10.39 1.69 -1.19
C THR A 124 -10.28 0.76 -2.41
N ALA A 125 -11.06 1.01 -3.47
CA ALA A 125 -10.92 0.28 -4.73
C ALA A 125 -9.51 0.39 -5.33
N HIS A 126 -8.79 1.50 -5.07
CA HIS A 126 -7.41 1.69 -5.50
C HIS A 126 -6.39 0.81 -4.75
N LEU A 127 -6.74 0.28 -3.59
CA LEU A 127 -5.95 -0.72 -2.86
C LEU A 127 -6.41 -2.14 -3.18
N SER A 128 -7.42 -2.32 -4.04
CA SER A 128 -8.01 -3.62 -4.39
C SER A 128 -8.24 -3.74 -5.91
N VAL A 129 -9.50 -3.68 -6.37
CA VAL A 129 -9.91 -4.03 -7.74
C VAL A 129 -9.29 -3.17 -8.84
N VAL A 130 -9.05 -1.88 -8.62
CA VAL A 130 -8.35 -0.98 -9.57
C VAL A 130 -6.88 -0.75 -9.18
N GLY A 131 -6.40 -1.48 -8.19
CA GLY A 131 -5.02 -1.44 -7.71
C GLY A 131 -4.22 -2.67 -8.15
N MET A 132 -3.14 -2.93 -7.42
CA MET A 132 -2.18 -4.01 -7.74
C MET A 132 -2.83 -5.40 -7.73
N THR A 133 -3.70 -5.70 -6.77
CA THR A 133 -4.37 -7.01 -6.69
C THR A 133 -5.34 -7.23 -7.85
N GLY A 134 -6.05 -6.19 -8.28
CA GLY A 134 -6.91 -6.23 -9.45
C GLY A 134 -6.14 -6.42 -10.75
N MET A 135 -5.05 -5.69 -10.95
CA MET A 135 -4.16 -5.88 -12.10
C MET A 135 -3.57 -7.28 -12.13
N THR A 136 -3.11 -7.79 -10.98
CA THR A 136 -2.58 -9.16 -10.86
C THR A 136 -3.64 -10.19 -11.26
N ALA A 137 -4.87 -10.05 -10.78
CA ALA A 137 -5.96 -10.95 -11.14
C ALA A 137 -6.31 -10.86 -12.62
N TYR A 138 -6.45 -9.65 -13.15
CA TYR A 138 -6.81 -9.41 -14.55
C TYR A 138 -5.79 -10.03 -15.50
N PHE A 139 -4.52 -9.62 -15.42
CA PHE A 139 -3.49 -10.16 -16.30
C PHE A 139 -3.20 -11.65 -16.07
N GLY A 140 -3.32 -12.11 -14.83
CA GLY A 140 -3.23 -13.54 -14.51
C GLY A 140 -4.27 -14.37 -15.26
N VAL A 141 -5.50 -13.90 -15.35
CA VAL A 141 -6.57 -14.58 -16.08
C VAL A 141 -6.45 -14.37 -17.59
N THR A 142 -6.31 -13.12 -18.05
CA THR A 142 -6.42 -12.77 -19.47
C THR A 142 -5.17 -13.09 -20.28
N ASP A 143 -3.98 -12.89 -19.69
CA ASP A 143 -2.72 -12.99 -20.42
C ASP A 143 -1.96 -14.29 -20.14
N VAL A 144 -2.11 -14.84 -18.94
CA VAL A 144 -1.38 -16.04 -18.52
C VAL A 144 -2.25 -17.29 -18.66
N LEU A 145 -3.40 -17.35 -18.01
CA LEU A 145 -4.26 -18.54 -18.00
C LEU A 145 -5.05 -18.68 -19.31
N LYS A 146 -5.64 -17.62 -19.81
CA LYS A 146 -6.45 -17.56 -21.04
C LYS A 146 -7.52 -18.66 -21.12
N PRO A 147 -8.36 -18.82 -20.08
CA PRO A 147 -9.37 -19.86 -20.05
C PRO A 147 -10.34 -19.71 -21.21
N GLN A 148 -10.79 -20.83 -21.76
CA GLN A 148 -11.75 -20.88 -22.85
C GLN A 148 -13.14 -21.23 -22.34
N ALA A 149 -14.17 -20.83 -23.05
CA ALA A 149 -15.55 -21.17 -22.72
C ALA A 149 -15.73 -22.69 -22.56
N GLY A 150 -16.34 -23.11 -21.44
CA GLY A 150 -16.54 -24.52 -21.10
C GLY A 150 -15.41 -25.14 -20.27
N GLU A 151 -14.29 -24.47 -20.07
CA GLU A 151 -13.22 -24.95 -19.19
C GLU A 151 -13.56 -24.74 -17.71
N THR A 152 -12.97 -25.59 -16.87
CA THR A 152 -13.07 -25.45 -15.41
C THR A 152 -11.84 -24.76 -14.86
N LEU A 153 -12.04 -23.60 -14.22
CA LEU A 153 -10.99 -22.85 -13.53
C LEU A 153 -11.01 -23.16 -12.04
N VAL A 154 -9.88 -23.63 -11.50
CA VAL A 154 -9.67 -23.84 -10.08
C VAL A 154 -8.84 -22.71 -9.51
N ILE A 155 -9.32 -22.05 -8.46
CA ILE A 155 -8.66 -20.90 -7.83
C ILE A 155 -8.36 -21.24 -6.37
N SER A 156 -7.08 -21.31 -6.00
CA SER A 156 -6.68 -21.39 -4.60
C SER A 156 -6.86 -20.02 -3.93
N ALA A 157 -7.10 -20.00 -2.62
CA ALA A 157 -7.36 -18.77 -1.87
C ALA A 157 -8.43 -17.87 -2.53
N ALA A 158 -9.53 -18.48 -3.02
CA ALA A 158 -10.57 -17.81 -3.80
C ALA A 158 -11.29 -16.66 -3.04
N ALA A 159 -11.24 -16.66 -1.71
CA ALA A 159 -11.75 -15.55 -0.88
C ALA A 159 -10.71 -14.44 -0.62
N GLY A 160 -9.48 -14.61 -1.10
CA GLY A 160 -8.41 -13.61 -0.96
C GLY A 160 -8.55 -12.48 -1.98
N ALA A 161 -7.71 -11.43 -1.83
CA ALA A 161 -7.79 -10.22 -2.63
C ALA A 161 -7.64 -10.48 -4.15
N VAL A 162 -6.66 -11.29 -4.56
CA VAL A 162 -6.46 -11.65 -5.97
C VAL A 162 -7.47 -12.72 -6.41
N GLY A 163 -7.65 -13.78 -5.63
CA GLY A 163 -8.50 -14.92 -6.01
C GLY A 163 -9.96 -14.55 -6.22
N SER A 164 -10.52 -13.69 -5.36
CA SER A 164 -11.91 -13.23 -5.48
C SER A 164 -12.15 -12.41 -6.74
N ILE A 165 -11.16 -11.61 -7.16
CA ILE A 165 -11.25 -10.81 -8.40
C ILE A 165 -11.04 -11.73 -9.61
N ALA A 166 -10.05 -12.64 -9.57
CA ALA A 166 -9.75 -13.56 -10.65
C ALA A 166 -10.98 -14.42 -11.03
N GLY A 167 -11.72 -14.92 -10.03
CA GLY A 167 -12.95 -15.66 -10.27
C GLY A 167 -14.06 -14.86 -10.93
N GLN A 168 -14.13 -13.56 -10.66
CA GLN A 168 -15.10 -12.68 -11.30
C GLN A 168 -14.66 -12.32 -12.73
N VAL A 169 -13.39 -12.03 -12.96
CA VAL A 169 -12.84 -11.78 -14.31
C VAL A 169 -13.03 -12.98 -15.21
N ALA A 170 -12.77 -14.18 -14.71
CA ALA A 170 -12.90 -15.42 -15.50
C ALA A 170 -14.35 -15.77 -15.88
N LYS A 171 -15.36 -15.14 -15.27
CA LYS A 171 -16.77 -15.34 -15.60
C LYS A 171 -17.30 -14.38 -16.68
N GLN A 172 -16.52 -13.37 -17.06
CA GLN A 172 -16.88 -12.40 -18.10
C GLN A 172 -16.58 -12.96 -19.50
#